data_ec1bbc47f224debfbf26d92d22f3c2db
#
_entry.id   ec1bbc47f224debfbf26d92d22f3c2db
#
_cell.length_a   1.000
_cell.length_b   1.000
_cell.length_c   1.000
_cell.angle_alpha   90.00
_cell.angle_beta   90.00
_cell.angle_gamma   90.00
#
_symmetry.space_group_name_H-M   'P 1'
#
loop_
_entity.id
_entity.type
_entity.pdbx_description
1 polymer ?
#
loop_
_entity_poly.entity_id
_entity_poly.type
_entity_poly.pdbx_seq_one_letter_code
_entity_poly.pdbx_strand_id
1 'polypeptide(L)'
;GNFSDLVNGKVRFVGQPKKRIEEDHLRILRFFRFISKYPSQNSSINLKTLEAIKQSKYLLKKLSKERIWKEFKLILSSNGVCLALRFMKETGVLNILFSSISLKNIENLVELEKKIISEFLGKHYFNTFELKDPILRLSILLDPKEKYLERVLSLKKNEIKKLNFYNKFDVFPKNFKSLGFNY
;
A
#
# COMPACT_ATOMS: atom_id res chain seq x y z
N GLY A 1 -19.24 4.96 11.89
CA GLY A 1 -19.64 3.99 10.89
C GLY A 1 -20.87 3.25 11.32
N ASN A 2 -21.75 3.04 10.39
CA ASN A 2 -22.97 2.26 10.59
C ASN A 2 -22.66 0.80 10.27
N PHE A 3 -23.40 -0.16 10.85
CA PHE A 3 -23.36 -1.58 10.48
C PHE A 3 -23.55 -1.77 8.96
N SER A 4 -24.45 -0.95 8.36
CA SER A 4 -24.64 -0.87 6.91
C SER A 4 -23.38 -0.50 6.12
N ASP A 5 -22.50 0.36 6.65
CA ASP A 5 -21.23 0.69 5.99
C ASP A 5 -20.28 -0.52 5.96
N LEU A 6 -20.28 -1.31 7.04
CA LEU A 6 -19.46 -2.53 7.14
C LEU A 6 -19.93 -3.60 6.14
N VAL A 7 -21.23 -3.87 6.09
CA VAL A 7 -21.83 -4.84 5.17
C VAL A 7 -21.60 -4.45 3.71
N ASN A 8 -21.69 -3.16 3.39
CA ASN A 8 -21.49 -2.64 2.03
C ASN A 8 -20.04 -2.30 1.69
N GLY A 9 -19.07 -2.62 2.59
CA GLY A 9 -17.66 -2.30 2.37
C GLY A 9 -17.37 -0.79 2.18
N LYS A 10 -18.25 0.08 2.70
CA LYS A 10 -18.11 1.54 2.57
C LYS A 10 -17.09 2.06 3.58
N VAL A 11 -15.96 2.53 3.10
CA VAL A 11 -14.96 3.19 3.92
C VAL A 11 -15.15 4.71 3.82
N ARG A 12 -15.49 5.34 4.95
CA ARG A 12 -15.68 6.79 5.05
C ARG A 12 -15.27 7.32 6.41
N PHE A 13 -14.95 8.60 6.49
CA PHE A 13 -14.81 9.28 7.78
C PHE A 13 -16.18 9.47 8.45
N VAL A 14 -16.21 9.28 9.74
CA VAL A 14 -17.38 9.66 10.55
C VAL A 14 -17.34 11.18 10.76
N GLY A 15 -18.37 11.88 10.33
CA GLY A 15 -18.44 13.35 10.36
C GLY A 15 -17.80 14.00 9.12
N GLN A 16 -17.33 15.23 9.28
CA GLN A 16 -16.74 16.01 8.20
C GLN A 16 -15.28 15.55 7.93
N PRO A 17 -14.94 15.00 6.74
CA PRO A 17 -13.63 14.43 6.47
C PRO A 17 -12.48 15.41 6.72
N LYS A 18 -12.61 16.67 6.29
CA LYS A 18 -11.58 17.70 6.45
C LYS A 18 -11.25 17.95 7.92
N LYS A 19 -12.25 18.18 8.77
CA LYS A 19 -12.05 18.36 10.22
C LYS A 19 -11.37 17.15 10.86
N ARG A 20 -11.79 15.94 10.48
CA ARG A 20 -11.22 14.71 11.02
C ARG A 20 -9.75 14.52 10.63
N ILE A 21 -9.35 14.97 9.45
CA ILE A 21 -7.93 14.94 9.01
C ILE A 21 -7.13 16.03 9.75
N GLU A 22 -7.70 17.21 9.98
CA GLU A 22 -7.05 18.29 10.73
C GLU A 22 -6.76 17.91 12.19
N GLU A 23 -7.64 17.14 12.84
CA GLU A 23 -7.44 16.63 14.19
C GLU A 23 -6.28 15.61 14.30
N ASP A 24 -6.12 14.72 13.33
CA ASP A 24 -5.01 13.76 13.24
C ASP A 24 -4.72 13.43 11.78
N HIS A 25 -3.64 13.97 11.25
CA HIS A 25 -3.23 13.82 9.86
C HIS A 25 -2.95 12.36 9.47
N LEU A 26 -2.61 11.48 10.46
CA LEU A 26 -2.40 10.05 10.22
C LEU A 26 -3.67 9.34 9.75
N ARG A 27 -4.84 9.94 9.97
CA ARG A 27 -6.12 9.39 9.49
C ARG A 27 -6.16 9.23 7.97
N ILE A 28 -5.37 10.00 7.22
CA ILE A 28 -5.20 9.81 5.77
C ILE A 28 -4.66 8.40 5.48
N LEU A 29 -3.56 8.02 6.13
CA LEU A 29 -2.96 6.69 5.92
C LEU A 29 -3.82 5.58 6.51
N ARG A 30 -4.44 5.80 7.66
CA ARG A 30 -5.40 4.86 8.26
C ARG A 30 -6.59 4.58 7.35
N PHE A 31 -7.10 5.59 6.65
CA PHE A 31 -8.16 5.42 5.67
C PHE A 31 -7.74 4.43 4.56
N PHE A 32 -6.56 4.60 3.97
CA PHE A 32 -6.06 3.68 2.95
C PHE A 32 -5.74 2.28 3.52
N ARG A 33 -5.30 2.19 4.77
CA ARG A 33 -5.16 0.90 5.46
C ARG A 33 -6.50 0.18 5.60
N PHE A 34 -7.57 0.87 5.92
CA PHE A 34 -8.91 0.25 5.96
C PHE A 34 -9.34 -0.26 4.58
N ILE A 35 -9.14 0.52 3.52
CA ILE A 35 -9.40 0.08 2.14
C ILE A 35 -8.59 -1.17 1.81
N SER A 36 -7.30 -1.20 2.17
CA SER A 36 -6.43 -2.33 1.87
C SER A 36 -6.79 -3.60 2.66
N LYS A 37 -7.31 -3.44 3.88
CA LYS A 37 -7.69 -4.56 4.74
C LYS A 37 -9.04 -5.16 4.35
N TYR A 38 -9.97 -4.33 3.89
CA TYR A 38 -11.35 -4.72 3.54
C TYR A 38 -11.65 -4.36 2.08
N PRO A 39 -10.95 -4.98 1.12
CA PRO A 39 -11.22 -4.74 -0.29
C PRO A 39 -12.57 -5.37 -0.66
N SER A 40 -13.62 -4.59 -0.79
CA SER A 40 -14.86 -5.07 -1.39
C SER A 40 -14.87 -4.70 -2.87
N GLN A 41 -15.42 -5.59 -3.70
CA GLN A 41 -15.61 -5.33 -5.14
C GLN A 41 -16.53 -4.12 -5.38
N ASN A 42 -17.38 -3.80 -4.39
CA ASN A 42 -18.32 -2.68 -4.40
C ASN A 42 -17.86 -1.51 -3.53
N SER A 43 -16.55 -1.37 -3.25
CA SER A 43 -16.03 -0.27 -2.43
C SER A 43 -16.31 1.08 -3.10
N SER A 44 -17.52 1.60 -2.94
CA SER A 44 -17.81 2.98 -3.30
C SER A 44 -17.15 3.90 -2.27
N ILE A 45 -16.00 4.43 -2.63
CA ILE A 45 -15.34 5.44 -1.81
C ILE A 45 -16.10 6.75 -2.00
N ASN A 46 -16.44 7.39 -0.90
CA ASN A 46 -17.12 8.67 -0.92
C ASN A 46 -16.21 9.74 -1.56
N LEU A 47 -16.65 10.33 -2.67
CA LEU A 47 -15.88 11.36 -3.40
C LEU A 47 -15.49 12.55 -2.51
N LYS A 48 -16.36 12.97 -1.57
CA LYS A 48 -16.05 14.03 -0.59
C LYS A 48 -14.85 13.65 0.29
N THR A 49 -14.70 12.36 0.61
CA THR A 49 -13.55 11.86 1.38
C THR A 49 -12.27 11.94 0.57
N LEU A 50 -12.29 11.49 -0.69
CA LEU A 50 -11.10 11.56 -1.57
C LEU A 50 -10.69 13.01 -1.82
N GLU A 51 -11.64 13.91 -2.03
CA GLU A 51 -11.36 15.32 -2.23
C GLU A 51 -10.74 15.96 -0.98
N ALA A 52 -11.27 15.67 0.21
CA ALA A 52 -10.69 16.14 1.46
C ALA A 52 -9.25 15.64 1.66
N ILE A 53 -8.98 14.37 1.32
CA ILE A 53 -7.62 13.80 1.36
C ILE A 53 -6.71 14.53 0.37
N LYS A 54 -7.16 14.73 -0.87
CA LYS A 54 -6.40 15.41 -1.93
C LYS A 54 -6.00 16.81 -1.52
N GLN A 55 -6.92 17.56 -0.89
CA GLN A 55 -6.64 18.90 -0.37
C GLN A 55 -5.69 18.89 0.84
N SER A 56 -5.78 17.87 1.70
CA SER A 56 -5.06 17.79 2.97
C SER A 56 -3.77 16.94 2.92
N LYS A 57 -3.42 16.34 1.80
CA LYS A 57 -2.27 15.42 1.67
C LYS A 57 -0.94 15.99 2.15
N TYR A 58 -0.73 17.30 2.00
CA TYR A 58 0.50 17.97 2.43
C TYR A 58 0.72 17.94 3.95
N LEU A 59 -0.35 17.74 4.74
CA LEU A 59 -0.29 17.60 6.18
C LEU A 59 0.48 16.34 6.61
N LEU A 60 0.63 15.35 5.74
CA LEU A 60 1.46 14.16 5.98
C LEU A 60 2.92 14.52 6.28
N LYS A 61 3.43 15.62 5.72
CA LYS A 61 4.79 16.10 5.98
C LYS A 61 5.04 16.52 7.44
N LYS A 62 3.98 16.76 8.21
CA LYS A 62 4.03 17.07 9.65
C LYS A 62 4.13 15.83 10.55
N LEU A 63 3.96 14.64 9.99
CA LEU A 63 4.01 13.38 10.74
C LEU A 63 5.45 12.89 10.89
N SER A 64 5.72 12.17 11.98
CA SER A 64 6.99 11.48 12.12
C SER A 64 7.09 10.29 11.14
N LYS A 65 8.32 10.01 10.70
CA LYS A 65 8.61 8.93 9.76
C LYS A 65 8.18 7.56 10.28
N GLU A 66 8.28 7.36 11.61
CA GLU A 66 7.88 6.13 12.29
C GLU A 66 6.36 5.91 12.17
N ARG A 67 5.57 6.99 12.36
CA ARG A 67 4.11 6.91 12.25
C ARG A 67 3.70 6.61 10.81
N ILE A 68 4.32 7.27 9.84
CA ILE A 68 4.09 7.01 8.41
C ILE A 68 4.43 5.56 8.08
N TRP A 69 5.64 5.09 8.45
CA TRP A 69 6.08 3.73 8.15
C TRP A 69 5.18 2.67 8.78
N LYS A 70 4.78 2.86 10.03
CA LYS A 70 3.88 1.91 10.72
C LYS A 70 2.58 1.68 9.95
N GLU A 71 1.91 2.73 9.50
CA GLU A 71 0.65 2.60 8.74
C GLU A 71 0.90 2.09 7.32
N PHE A 72 1.95 2.59 6.64
CA PHE A 72 2.27 2.19 5.28
C PHE A 72 2.69 0.71 5.19
N LYS A 73 3.44 0.23 6.16
CA LYS A 73 3.78 -1.19 6.29
C LYS A 73 2.54 -2.08 6.39
N LEU A 74 1.52 -1.67 7.14
CA LEU A 74 0.26 -2.40 7.24
C LEU A 74 -0.52 -2.39 5.92
N ILE A 75 -0.47 -1.29 5.15
CA ILE A 75 -1.04 -1.23 3.80
C ILE A 75 -0.33 -2.25 2.89
N LEU A 76 1.01 -2.23 2.89
CA LEU A 76 1.80 -3.15 2.07
C LEU A 76 1.55 -4.62 2.42
N SER A 77 1.31 -4.97 3.69
CA SER A 77 1.06 -6.34 4.15
C SER A 77 -0.36 -6.85 3.86
N SER A 78 -1.25 -6.03 3.29
CA SER A 78 -2.66 -6.38 3.13
C SER A 78 -2.99 -6.99 1.77
N ASN A 79 -4.16 -7.64 1.68
CA ASN A 79 -4.67 -8.25 0.44
C ASN A 79 -5.08 -7.20 -0.60
N GLY A 80 -5.61 -6.08 -0.16
CA GLY A 80 -6.09 -4.99 -1.02
C GLY A 80 -5.04 -3.92 -1.28
N VAL A 81 -3.75 -4.25 -1.20
CA VAL A 81 -2.65 -3.29 -1.39
C VAL A 81 -2.75 -2.54 -2.71
N CYS A 82 -3.03 -3.23 -3.82
CA CYS A 82 -3.14 -2.59 -5.14
C CYS A 82 -4.26 -1.54 -5.18
N LEU A 83 -5.42 -1.86 -4.61
CA LEU A 83 -6.56 -0.93 -4.54
C LEU A 83 -6.20 0.31 -3.72
N ALA A 84 -5.62 0.13 -2.54
CA ALA A 84 -5.20 1.24 -1.71
C ALA A 84 -4.16 2.13 -2.39
N LEU A 85 -3.13 1.54 -3.01
CA LEU A 85 -2.07 2.28 -3.71
C LEU A 85 -2.60 3.04 -4.92
N ARG A 86 -3.58 2.50 -5.67
CA ARG A 86 -4.24 3.22 -6.77
C ARG A 86 -4.91 4.50 -6.26
N PHE A 87 -5.73 4.41 -5.20
CA PHE A 87 -6.36 5.59 -4.60
C PHE A 87 -5.36 6.56 -3.97
N MET A 88 -4.28 6.05 -3.36
CA MET A 88 -3.19 6.91 -2.86
C MET A 88 -2.50 7.66 -4.00
N LYS A 89 -2.35 7.05 -5.19
CA LYS A 89 -1.82 7.72 -6.38
C LYS A 89 -2.79 8.76 -6.91
N GLU A 90 -4.07 8.41 -7.05
CA GLU A 90 -5.13 9.30 -7.54
C GLU A 90 -5.28 10.56 -6.67
N THR A 91 -5.21 10.41 -5.35
CA THR A 91 -5.24 11.54 -4.42
C THR A 91 -3.91 12.30 -4.34
N GLY A 92 -2.84 11.77 -4.94
CA GLY A 92 -1.50 12.34 -4.90
C GLY A 92 -0.77 12.12 -3.56
N VAL A 93 -1.29 11.25 -2.68
CA VAL A 93 -0.64 10.91 -1.40
C VAL A 93 0.69 10.21 -1.63
N LEU A 94 0.79 9.29 -2.61
CA LEU A 94 2.05 8.63 -2.93
C LEU A 94 3.12 9.62 -3.39
N ASN A 95 2.75 10.66 -4.13
CA ASN A 95 3.68 11.69 -4.60
C ASN A 95 4.20 12.60 -3.47
N ILE A 96 3.50 12.63 -2.32
CA ILE A 96 4.01 13.31 -1.11
C ILE A 96 5.05 12.45 -0.39
N LEU A 97 4.89 11.11 -0.46
CA LEU A 97 5.76 10.16 0.24
C LEU A 97 6.97 9.77 -0.60
N PHE A 98 6.82 9.61 -1.92
CA PHE A 98 7.88 9.08 -2.79
C PHE A 98 8.00 9.91 -4.07
N SER A 99 9.22 10.02 -4.60
CA SER A 99 9.49 10.74 -5.84
C SER A 99 9.19 9.88 -7.07
N SER A 100 9.42 8.56 -7.00
CA SER A 100 9.19 7.64 -8.11
C SER A 100 8.70 6.27 -7.61
N ILE A 101 7.61 5.79 -8.22
CA ILE A 101 6.98 4.52 -7.89
C ILE A 101 6.46 3.79 -9.13
N SER A 102 6.45 2.45 -9.09
CA SER A 102 5.85 1.60 -10.11
C SER A 102 4.68 0.79 -9.57
N LEU A 103 3.44 1.22 -9.83
CA LEU A 103 2.25 0.44 -9.44
C LEU A 103 2.14 -0.85 -10.26
N LYS A 104 2.54 -0.84 -11.53
CA LYS A 104 2.50 -2.02 -12.38
C LYS A 104 3.34 -3.17 -11.79
N ASN A 105 4.51 -2.86 -11.27
CA ASN A 105 5.38 -3.88 -10.67
C ASN A 105 4.74 -4.52 -9.43
N ILE A 106 4.08 -3.73 -8.58
CA ILE A 106 3.40 -4.28 -7.39
C ILE A 106 2.15 -5.10 -7.77
N GLU A 107 1.44 -4.71 -8.83
CA GLU A 107 0.31 -5.47 -9.35
C GLU A 107 0.75 -6.84 -9.87
N ASN A 108 1.83 -6.90 -10.64
CA ASN A 108 2.43 -8.13 -11.12
C ASN A 108 2.90 -9.04 -9.98
N LEU A 109 3.55 -8.48 -8.94
CA LEU A 109 3.95 -9.24 -7.76
C LEU A 109 2.75 -9.86 -7.05
N VAL A 110 1.71 -9.08 -6.80
CA VAL A 110 0.50 -9.56 -6.10
C VAL A 110 -0.22 -10.64 -6.91
N GLU A 111 -0.20 -10.54 -8.22
CA GLU A 111 -0.75 -11.59 -9.11
C GLU A 111 0.07 -12.88 -9.01
N LEU A 112 1.41 -12.79 -9.02
CA LEU A 112 2.29 -13.94 -8.80
C LEU A 112 2.08 -14.57 -7.43
N GLU A 113 1.99 -13.77 -6.36
CA GLU A 113 1.69 -14.28 -5.01
C GLU A 113 0.38 -15.09 -4.98
N LYS A 114 -0.66 -14.62 -5.68
CA LYS A 114 -1.94 -15.36 -5.79
C LYS A 114 -1.79 -16.65 -6.54
N LYS A 115 -1.04 -16.68 -7.66
CA LYS A 115 -0.77 -17.91 -8.42
C LYS A 115 -0.02 -18.93 -7.58
N ILE A 116 1.05 -18.53 -6.91
CA ILE A 116 1.82 -19.41 -6.02
C ILE A 116 0.90 -20.02 -4.94
N ILE A 117 0.05 -19.21 -4.32
CA ILE A 117 -0.90 -19.70 -3.32
C ILE A 117 -1.87 -20.72 -3.91
N SER A 118 -2.44 -20.44 -5.10
CA SER A 118 -3.42 -21.32 -5.72
C SER A 118 -2.84 -22.64 -6.23
N GLU A 119 -1.63 -22.61 -6.80
CA GLU A 119 -1.03 -23.76 -7.49
C GLU A 119 -0.23 -24.66 -6.54
N PHE A 120 0.51 -24.08 -5.60
CA PHE A 120 1.47 -24.83 -4.77
C PHE A 120 1.01 -25.08 -3.33
N LEU A 121 0.22 -24.18 -2.74
CA LEU A 121 -0.11 -24.26 -1.32
C LEU A 121 -1.51 -24.79 -1.03
N GLY A 122 -2.37 -24.90 -2.05
CA GLY A 122 -3.75 -25.35 -1.87
C GLY A 122 -4.57 -24.46 -0.92
N LYS A 123 -5.86 -24.77 -0.76
CA LYS A 123 -6.78 -23.99 0.09
C LYS A 123 -6.46 -24.05 1.60
N HIS A 124 -5.63 -24.98 2.05
CA HIS A 124 -5.38 -25.22 3.49
C HIS A 124 -4.23 -24.37 4.10
N TYR A 125 -3.39 -23.69 3.28
CA TYR A 125 -2.26 -22.90 3.76
C TYR A 125 -2.48 -21.38 3.65
N PHE A 126 -3.70 -20.91 3.92
CA PHE A 126 -4.04 -19.48 3.83
C PHE A 126 -3.33 -18.55 4.82
N ASN A 127 -2.47 -19.06 5.69
CA ASN A 127 -1.70 -18.28 6.65
C ASN A 127 -0.28 -17.96 6.17
N THR A 128 -0.03 -17.86 4.87
CA THR A 128 1.27 -17.49 4.33
C THR A 128 1.55 -15.99 4.53
N PHE A 129 1.81 -15.64 5.78
CA PHE A 129 2.27 -14.30 6.18
C PHE A 129 3.58 -13.92 5.48
N GLU A 130 4.35 -14.89 5.01
CA GLU A 130 5.64 -14.69 4.34
C GLU A 130 5.51 -14.18 2.91
N LEU A 131 4.46 -14.57 2.16
CA LEU A 131 4.27 -14.10 0.78
C LEU A 131 3.85 -12.63 0.68
N LYS A 132 3.35 -12.03 1.76
CA LYS A 132 2.94 -10.62 1.82
C LYS A 132 3.99 -9.76 2.55
N ASP A 133 5.25 -10.04 2.30
CA ASP A 133 6.34 -9.30 2.91
C ASP A 133 6.30 -7.82 2.52
N PRO A 134 6.07 -6.91 3.47
CA PRO A 134 5.98 -5.48 3.18
C PRO A 134 7.30 -4.89 2.68
N ILE A 135 8.45 -5.48 3.02
CA ILE A 135 9.76 -5.00 2.55
C ILE A 135 10.00 -5.40 1.10
N LEU A 136 9.61 -6.63 0.71
CA LEU A 136 9.64 -7.05 -0.68
C LEU A 136 8.70 -6.18 -1.53
N ARG A 137 7.47 -5.98 -1.07
CA ARG A 137 6.50 -5.13 -1.76
C ARG A 137 6.96 -3.67 -1.84
N LEU A 138 7.66 -3.17 -0.81
CA LEU A 138 8.28 -1.84 -0.83
C LEU A 138 9.38 -1.75 -1.88
N SER A 139 10.29 -2.74 -1.94
CA SER A 139 11.40 -2.75 -2.92
C SER A 139 10.90 -2.74 -4.37
N ILE A 140 9.80 -3.43 -4.63
CA ILE A 140 9.19 -3.52 -5.97
C ILE A 140 8.37 -2.28 -6.33
N LEU A 141 7.74 -1.66 -5.34
CA LEU A 141 6.98 -0.43 -5.52
C LEU A 141 7.90 0.75 -5.86
N LEU A 142 9.07 0.82 -5.23
CA LEU A 142 10.00 1.93 -5.39
C LEU A 142 10.82 1.78 -6.68
N ASP A 143 11.04 2.89 -7.36
CA ASP A 143 12.06 2.95 -8.40
C ASP A 143 13.45 2.75 -7.75
N PRO A 144 14.37 1.96 -8.36
CA PRO A 144 15.75 1.82 -7.85
C PRO A 144 16.51 3.15 -7.69
N LYS A 145 16.03 4.20 -8.37
CA LYS A 145 16.56 5.57 -8.26
C LYS A 145 16.00 6.38 -7.07
N GLU A 146 15.05 5.79 -6.29
CA GLU A 146 14.50 6.47 -5.10
C GLU A 146 15.56 6.60 -4.01
N LYS A 147 16.27 7.74 -4.00
CA LYS A 147 17.38 8.02 -3.08
C LYS A 147 16.96 8.55 -1.71
N TYR A 148 15.68 8.89 -1.56
CA TYR A 148 15.22 9.67 -0.40
C TYR A 148 14.31 8.90 0.56
N LEU A 149 14.31 7.57 0.48
CA LEU A 149 13.45 6.72 1.31
C LEU A 149 13.61 7.03 2.80
N GLU A 150 14.85 7.20 3.28
CA GLU A 150 15.14 7.51 4.68
C GLU A 150 14.62 8.89 5.13
N ARG A 151 14.29 9.78 4.19
CA ARG A 151 13.66 11.07 4.50
C ARG A 151 12.20 10.94 4.87
N VAL A 152 11.54 9.87 4.42
CA VAL A 152 10.09 9.66 4.55
C VAL A 152 9.76 8.54 5.52
N LEU A 153 10.54 7.46 5.52
CA LEU A 153 10.30 6.27 6.32
C LEU A 153 11.42 6.02 7.33
N SER A 154 11.05 5.55 8.51
CA SER A 154 11.98 5.10 9.54
C SER A 154 12.02 3.58 9.58
N LEU A 155 12.90 2.99 8.77
CA LEU A 155 13.12 1.55 8.69
C LEU A 155 14.06 1.10 9.81
N LYS A 156 13.78 -0.08 10.39
CA LYS A 156 14.69 -0.73 11.35
C LYS A 156 15.91 -1.30 10.63
N LYS A 157 17.03 -1.50 11.33
CA LYS A 157 18.28 -2.05 10.76
C LYS A 157 18.07 -3.35 10.00
N ASN A 158 17.25 -4.27 10.51
CA ASN A 158 16.92 -5.52 9.83
C ASN A 158 16.07 -5.31 8.57
N GLU A 159 15.15 -4.34 8.58
CA GLU A 159 14.34 -3.99 7.41
C GLU A 159 15.20 -3.37 6.30
N ILE A 160 16.19 -2.53 6.66
CA ILE A 160 17.16 -1.96 5.71
C ILE A 160 18.02 -3.07 5.10
N LYS A 161 18.53 -4.01 5.91
CA LYS A 161 19.30 -5.17 5.39
C LYS A 161 18.47 -5.97 4.38
N LYS A 162 17.22 -6.24 4.72
CA LYS A 162 16.28 -6.99 3.86
C LYS A 162 15.95 -6.22 2.56
N LEU A 163 15.72 -4.93 2.64
CA LEU A 163 15.49 -4.07 1.48
C LEU A 163 16.71 -4.06 0.54
N ASN A 164 17.91 -3.89 1.09
CA ASN A 164 19.15 -3.91 0.31
C ASN A 164 19.39 -5.28 -0.35
N PHE A 165 19.04 -6.37 0.33
CA PHE A 165 19.07 -7.71 -0.24
C PHE A 165 18.15 -7.81 -1.46
N TYR A 166 16.88 -7.43 -1.35
CA TYR A 166 15.94 -7.47 -2.45
C TYR A 166 16.35 -6.58 -3.64
N ASN A 167 16.88 -5.40 -3.37
CA ASN A 167 17.36 -4.48 -4.41
C ASN A 167 18.61 -5.00 -5.14
N LYS A 168 19.49 -5.76 -4.45
CA LYS A 168 20.74 -6.31 -5.04
C LYS A 168 20.47 -7.45 -6.01
N PHE A 169 19.49 -8.31 -5.70
CA PHE A 169 19.28 -9.54 -6.46
C PHE A 169 18.35 -9.37 -7.66
N ASP A 170 17.87 -8.15 -7.94
CA ASP A 170 16.86 -7.90 -8.99
C ASP A 170 15.80 -9.02 -9.01
N VAL A 171 15.27 -9.30 -7.79
CA VAL A 171 14.44 -10.49 -7.46
C VAL A 171 13.21 -10.58 -8.35
N PHE A 172 12.94 -9.49 -9.08
CA PHE A 172 11.90 -9.43 -10.09
C PHE A 172 12.49 -8.95 -11.42
N PRO A 173 12.55 -9.81 -12.43
CA PRO A 173 12.91 -9.37 -13.77
C PRO A 173 11.94 -8.28 -14.21
N LYS A 174 12.49 -7.14 -14.63
CA LYS A 174 11.75 -5.98 -15.15
C LYS A 174 10.83 -6.33 -16.33
N ASN A 175 11.01 -7.52 -16.91
CA ASN A 175 10.21 -8.10 -17.97
C ASN A 175 9.69 -9.47 -17.56
N PHE A 176 8.49 -9.55 -17.02
CA PHE A 176 7.77 -10.82 -16.75
C PHE A 176 7.62 -11.72 -17.99
N LYS A 177 7.71 -11.15 -19.19
CA LYS A 177 7.69 -11.90 -20.46
C LYS A 177 8.86 -12.88 -20.62
N SER A 178 9.99 -12.65 -19.94
CA SER A 178 11.17 -13.54 -20.04
C SER A 178 11.04 -14.83 -19.23
N LEU A 179 10.03 -14.96 -18.37
CA LEU A 179 9.78 -16.16 -17.56
C LEU A 179 8.81 -17.15 -18.21
N GLY A 180 8.51 -17.01 -19.49
CA GLY A 180 7.66 -17.96 -20.22
C GLY A 180 6.17 -17.89 -19.89
N PHE A 181 5.71 -16.88 -19.17
CA PHE A 181 4.29 -16.64 -18.96
C PHE A 181 3.72 -15.92 -20.19
N ASN A 182 3.28 -16.68 -21.20
CA ASN A 182 2.48 -16.18 -22.31
C ASN A 182 1.08 -15.87 -21.78
N TYR A 183 0.64 -14.61 -21.93
CA TYR A 183 -0.74 -14.18 -21.77
C TYR A 183 -1.42 -14.14 -23.12
#